data_96ea9dfb5a85054055fcdf33962fadc3
#
_entry.id   96ea9dfb5a85054055fcdf33962fadc3
#
_cell.length_a   1.000
_cell.length_b   1.000
_cell.length_c   1.000
_cell.angle_alpha   90.00
_cell.angle_beta   90.00
_cell.angle_gamma   90.00
#
_symmetry.space_group_name_H-M   'P 1'
#
loop_
_entity.id
_entity.type
_entity.pdbx_description
1 polymer ?
#
loop_
_entity_poly.entity_id
_entity_poly.type
_entity_poly.pdbx_seq_one_letter_code
_entity_poly.pdbx_strand_id
1 'polypeptide(L)'
;MNKKKIIELQNTILSRYYKEWRKLPRRLTQDPYAIHISEVMSQQTQVDRVIPYRNKRIKDIPNYNALANLQKIELLSYWSWLWFNSRAIRLQECAKKVLDEYNWTLPQSKEKLLTLPWIWPYTASAICAFSRNLPEPVIDTNIRRVLIFLLKLPEDISYNELEQIAKELIPEWKSRDRNNALMDYWAIHLTARKTKIKSLGKQSKFEGSDREVRGRILKQITKDKEPLSIKKIKEEFPHKNISKILNEMKKENLIIESNE
;
A
#
# COMPACT_ATOMS: atom_id res chain seq x y z
N MET A 1 -29.70 -0.19 5.56
CA MET A 1 -29.92 1.30 5.49
C MET A 1 -31.07 1.59 4.51
N ASN A 2 -31.84 2.71 4.67
CA ASN A 2 -32.91 3.05 3.72
C ASN A 2 -32.32 3.41 2.34
N LYS A 3 -32.86 2.84 1.26
CA LYS A 3 -32.38 3.01 -0.13
C LYS A 3 -32.28 4.49 -0.55
N LYS A 4 -33.22 5.33 -0.12
CA LYS A 4 -33.20 6.78 -0.38
C LYS A 4 -31.95 7.46 0.21
N LYS A 5 -31.60 7.15 1.47
CA LYS A 5 -30.39 7.68 2.13
C LYS A 5 -29.10 7.21 1.45
N ILE A 6 -29.07 5.97 0.95
CA ILE A 6 -27.94 5.44 0.19
C ILE A 6 -27.70 6.29 -1.07
N ILE A 7 -28.75 6.51 -1.86
CA ILE A 7 -28.66 7.29 -3.10
C ILE A 7 -28.26 8.75 -2.84
N GLU A 8 -28.83 9.38 -1.82
CA GLU A 8 -28.45 10.75 -1.44
C GLU A 8 -26.97 10.86 -1.07
N LEU A 9 -26.45 9.91 -0.29
CA LEU A 9 -25.05 9.88 0.09
C LEU A 9 -24.14 9.61 -1.11
N GLN A 10 -24.49 8.66 -1.98
CA GLN A 10 -23.78 8.39 -3.22
C GLN A 10 -23.66 9.65 -4.08
N ASN A 11 -24.78 10.32 -4.30
CA ASN A 11 -24.84 11.55 -5.10
C ASN A 11 -24.00 12.68 -4.48
N THR A 12 -24.09 12.85 -3.16
CA THR A 12 -23.33 13.87 -2.44
C THR A 12 -21.81 13.64 -2.55
N ILE A 13 -21.37 12.40 -2.35
CA ILE A 13 -19.95 12.04 -2.42
C ILE A 13 -19.43 12.19 -3.85
N LEU A 14 -20.14 11.66 -4.85
CA LEU A 14 -19.71 11.70 -6.23
C LEU A 14 -19.76 13.11 -6.83
N SER A 15 -20.78 13.93 -6.54
CA SER A 15 -20.87 15.30 -7.03
C SER A 15 -19.70 16.16 -6.52
N ARG A 16 -19.29 16.00 -5.28
CA ARG A 16 -18.09 16.65 -4.74
C ARG A 16 -16.82 16.15 -5.43
N TYR A 17 -16.70 14.83 -5.56
CA TYR A 17 -15.55 14.23 -6.23
C TYR A 17 -15.35 14.80 -7.64
N TYR A 18 -16.39 14.86 -8.45
CA TYR A 18 -16.28 15.40 -9.82
C TYR A 18 -15.94 16.89 -9.90
N LYS A 19 -16.18 17.64 -8.82
CA LYS A 19 -15.81 19.05 -8.72
C LYS A 19 -14.37 19.27 -8.25
N GLU A 20 -13.91 18.46 -7.29
CA GLU A 20 -12.71 18.72 -6.49
C GLU A 20 -11.67 17.58 -6.52
N TRP A 21 -11.80 16.63 -7.46
CA TRP A 21 -10.94 15.44 -7.46
C TRP A 21 -9.46 15.76 -7.61
N ARG A 22 -8.63 15.07 -6.84
CA ARG A 22 -7.18 15.21 -6.91
C ARG A 22 -6.62 14.47 -8.12
N LYS A 23 -5.89 15.19 -8.98
CA LYS A 23 -5.20 14.63 -10.16
C LYS A 23 -3.98 13.81 -9.71
N LEU A 24 -4.19 12.57 -9.34
CA LEU A 24 -3.11 11.67 -8.93
C LEU A 24 -2.76 10.71 -10.06
N PRO A 25 -1.45 10.49 -10.39
CA PRO A 25 -1.06 9.62 -11.50
C PRO A 25 -1.65 8.20 -11.46
N ARG A 26 -1.84 7.63 -10.27
CA ARG A 26 -2.45 6.31 -10.09
C ARG A 26 -3.91 6.24 -10.55
N ARG A 27 -4.61 7.36 -10.65
CA ARG A 27 -6.01 7.44 -11.10
C ARG A 27 -6.16 7.57 -12.61
N LEU A 28 -5.06 7.88 -13.30
CA LEU A 28 -5.01 8.05 -14.75
C LEU A 28 -4.70 6.72 -15.47
N THR A 29 -4.57 5.62 -14.75
CA THR A 29 -4.28 4.30 -15.31
C THR A 29 -5.32 3.27 -14.85
N GLN A 30 -5.54 2.28 -15.69
CA GLN A 30 -6.32 1.08 -15.40
C GLN A 30 -5.45 -0.17 -15.41
N ASP A 31 -4.14 -0.01 -15.67
CA ASP A 31 -3.19 -1.11 -15.64
C ASP A 31 -3.11 -1.72 -14.23
N PRO A 32 -3.45 -3.01 -14.06
CA PRO A 32 -3.43 -3.68 -12.76
C PRO A 32 -2.04 -3.69 -12.11
N TYR A 33 -0.98 -3.80 -12.92
CA TYR A 33 0.40 -3.75 -12.45
C TYR A 33 0.71 -2.38 -11.84
N ALA A 34 0.47 -1.31 -12.58
CA ALA A 34 0.72 0.05 -12.12
C ALA A 34 -0.10 0.41 -10.86
N ILE A 35 -1.31 -0.11 -10.75
CA ILE A 35 -2.16 0.04 -9.57
C ILE A 35 -1.56 -0.73 -8.40
N HIS A 36 -1.20 -2.01 -8.58
CA HIS A 36 -0.58 -2.83 -7.53
C HIS A 36 0.71 -2.18 -6.99
N ILE A 37 1.61 -1.76 -7.87
CA ILE A 37 2.83 -1.01 -7.49
C ILE A 37 2.46 0.24 -6.67
N SER A 38 1.48 1.02 -7.13
CA SER A 38 1.07 2.25 -6.45
C SER A 38 0.51 1.99 -5.06
N GLU A 39 -0.32 0.95 -4.90
CA GLU A 39 -0.91 0.59 -3.60
C GLU A 39 0.16 0.09 -2.62
N VAL A 40 1.09 -0.77 -3.07
CA VAL A 40 2.19 -1.25 -2.22
C VAL A 40 3.11 -0.11 -1.80
N MET A 41 3.41 0.84 -2.68
CA MET A 41 4.22 2.01 -2.35
C MET A 41 3.52 2.97 -1.38
N SER A 42 2.20 3.10 -1.49
CA SER A 42 1.38 4.00 -0.66
C SER A 42 1.13 3.45 0.75
N GLN A 43 1.42 2.16 1.01
CA GLN A 43 1.30 1.60 2.35
C GLN A 43 2.17 2.39 3.33
N GLN A 44 1.55 3.03 4.33
CA GLN A 44 2.21 3.83 5.37
C GLN A 44 3.12 4.97 4.84
N THR A 45 2.91 5.41 3.60
CA THR A 45 3.67 6.51 2.97
C THR A 45 2.69 7.54 2.40
N GLN A 46 2.98 8.82 2.63
CA GLN A 46 2.16 9.91 2.10
C GLN A 46 2.20 9.94 0.56
N VAL A 47 1.05 10.18 -0.07
CA VAL A 47 0.87 10.12 -1.52
C VAL A 47 1.85 11.02 -2.27
N ASP A 48 2.06 12.25 -1.81
CA ASP A 48 2.95 13.23 -2.47
C ASP A 48 4.40 12.76 -2.51
N ARG A 49 4.84 12.00 -1.49
CA ARG A 49 6.15 11.36 -1.47
C ARG A 49 6.25 10.17 -2.43
N VAL A 50 5.15 9.49 -2.69
CA VAL A 50 5.11 8.30 -3.57
C VAL A 50 5.19 8.68 -5.03
N ILE A 51 4.54 9.76 -5.47
CA ILE A 51 4.36 10.13 -6.88
C ILE A 51 5.66 10.12 -7.69
N PRO A 52 6.73 10.87 -7.34
CA PRO A 52 7.95 10.94 -8.15
C PRO A 52 8.61 9.57 -8.31
N TYR A 53 8.61 8.78 -7.26
CA TYR A 53 9.25 7.47 -7.27
C TYR A 53 8.41 6.41 -7.98
N ARG A 54 7.09 6.47 -7.85
CA ARG A 54 6.17 5.59 -8.59
C ARG A 54 6.34 5.76 -10.09
N ASN A 55 6.36 7.00 -10.57
CA ASN A 55 6.47 7.29 -11.99
C ASN A 55 7.79 6.76 -12.56
N LYS A 56 8.90 6.97 -11.85
CA LYS A 56 10.19 6.41 -12.23
C LYS A 56 10.14 4.87 -12.28
N ARG A 57 9.57 4.21 -11.25
CA ARG A 57 9.54 2.74 -11.19
C ARG A 57 8.72 2.11 -12.28
N ILE A 58 7.55 2.65 -12.58
CA ILE A 58 6.72 2.12 -13.66
C ILE A 58 7.42 2.27 -15.01
N LYS A 59 8.24 3.30 -15.19
CA LYS A 59 9.06 3.46 -16.39
C LYS A 59 10.20 2.44 -16.44
N ASP A 60 10.93 2.27 -15.34
CA ASP A 60 12.14 1.45 -15.28
C ASP A 60 11.81 -0.05 -15.14
N ILE A 61 10.70 -0.37 -14.47
CA ILE A 61 10.20 -1.74 -14.22
C ILE A 61 8.74 -1.79 -14.68
N PRO A 62 8.49 -1.97 -15.98
CA PRO A 62 7.16 -1.72 -16.56
C PRO A 62 6.12 -2.83 -16.34
N ASN A 63 6.52 -4.02 -15.90
CA ASN A 63 5.64 -5.17 -15.77
C ASN A 63 6.16 -6.21 -14.78
N TYR A 64 5.36 -7.27 -14.52
CA TYR A 64 5.71 -8.35 -13.59
C TYR A 64 6.95 -9.12 -14.03
N ASN A 65 7.19 -9.28 -15.34
CA ASN A 65 8.38 -9.96 -15.82
C ASN A 65 9.66 -9.21 -15.46
N ALA A 66 9.72 -7.92 -15.75
CA ALA A 66 10.83 -7.06 -15.37
C ALA A 66 11.07 -7.09 -13.86
N LEU A 67 9.99 -7.03 -13.07
CA LEU A 67 10.06 -7.06 -11.60
C LEU A 67 10.57 -8.40 -11.05
N ALA A 68 10.07 -9.52 -11.57
CA ALA A 68 10.43 -10.86 -11.11
C ALA A 68 11.92 -11.19 -11.36
N ASN A 69 12.44 -10.71 -12.49
CA ASN A 69 13.81 -10.97 -12.93
C ASN A 69 14.84 -9.93 -12.44
N LEU A 70 14.39 -8.88 -11.74
CA LEU A 70 15.29 -7.84 -11.25
C LEU A 70 16.24 -8.40 -10.18
N GLN A 71 17.52 -8.02 -10.26
CA GLN A 71 18.48 -8.38 -9.21
C GLN A 71 18.07 -7.77 -7.87
N LYS A 72 18.26 -8.52 -6.79
CA LYS A 72 17.79 -8.11 -5.45
C LYS A 72 18.36 -6.76 -4.99
N ILE A 73 19.65 -6.53 -5.25
CA ILE A 73 20.31 -5.27 -4.90
C ILE A 73 19.72 -4.08 -5.66
N GLU A 74 19.41 -4.28 -6.92
CA GLU A 74 18.78 -3.28 -7.77
C GLU A 74 17.35 -3.01 -7.31
N LEU A 75 16.56 -4.05 -7.06
CA LEU A 75 15.22 -3.96 -6.48
C LEU A 75 15.22 -3.14 -5.19
N LEU A 76 16.13 -3.46 -4.25
CA LEU A 76 16.23 -2.75 -2.98
C LEU A 76 16.68 -1.29 -3.16
N SER A 77 17.52 -0.99 -4.16
CA SER A 77 17.90 0.40 -4.45
C SER A 77 16.70 1.26 -4.84
N TYR A 78 15.75 0.70 -5.59
CA TYR A 78 14.49 1.37 -5.92
C TYR A 78 13.60 1.63 -4.71
N TRP A 79 13.72 0.87 -3.62
CA TRP A 79 12.89 0.98 -2.40
C TRP A 79 13.60 1.59 -1.20
N SER A 80 14.91 1.84 -1.25
CA SER A 80 15.76 2.20 -0.12
C SER A 80 15.27 3.42 0.68
N TRP A 81 14.57 4.36 0.07
CA TRP A 81 14.06 5.58 0.69
C TRP A 81 12.61 5.47 1.24
N LEU A 82 11.90 4.33 0.96
CA LEU A 82 10.54 4.08 1.48
C LEU A 82 10.51 3.46 2.88
N TRP A 83 11.66 3.18 3.50
CA TRP A 83 11.82 2.65 4.86
C TRP A 83 11.22 1.25 5.12
N PHE A 84 10.40 0.71 4.22
CA PHE A 84 9.75 -0.59 4.30
C PHE A 84 10.22 -1.50 3.18
N ASN A 85 11.51 -1.81 3.17
CA ASN A 85 12.17 -2.52 2.07
C ASN A 85 11.67 -3.97 1.88
N SER A 86 11.14 -4.60 2.93
CA SER A 86 10.48 -5.90 2.82
C SER A 86 9.29 -5.90 1.85
N ARG A 87 8.65 -4.75 1.61
CA ARG A 87 7.59 -4.62 0.59
C ARG A 87 8.10 -4.88 -0.83
N ALA A 88 9.33 -4.51 -1.13
CA ALA A 88 9.96 -4.77 -2.43
C ALA A 88 10.15 -6.27 -2.67
N ILE A 89 10.70 -6.97 -1.68
CA ILE A 89 10.90 -8.43 -1.76
C ILE A 89 9.55 -9.14 -1.92
N ARG A 90 8.57 -8.78 -1.09
CA ARG A 90 7.21 -9.33 -1.15
C ARG A 90 6.54 -9.10 -2.50
N LEU A 91 6.74 -7.92 -3.09
CA LEU A 91 6.21 -7.60 -4.39
C LEU A 91 6.89 -8.42 -5.50
N GLN A 92 8.20 -8.67 -5.38
CA GLN A 92 8.93 -9.55 -6.31
C GLN A 92 8.49 -11.02 -6.18
N GLU A 93 8.27 -11.52 -4.97
CA GLU A 93 7.73 -12.87 -4.74
C GLU A 93 6.33 -13.01 -5.36
N CYS A 94 5.48 -12.00 -5.20
CA CYS A 94 4.19 -11.96 -5.89
C CYS A 94 4.36 -11.96 -7.41
N ALA A 95 5.29 -11.18 -7.94
CA ALA A 95 5.57 -11.11 -9.38
C ALA A 95 5.99 -12.48 -9.94
N LYS A 96 6.88 -13.20 -9.26
CA LYS A 96 7.30 -14.56 -9.64
C LYS A 96 6.09 -15.50 -9.73
N LYS A 97 5.24 -15.51 -8.72
CA LYS A 97 4.03 -16.33 -8.72
C LYS A 97 3.03 -15.95 -9.82
N VAL A 98 2.93 -14.66 -10.16
CA VAL A 98 2.11 -14.20 -11.29
C VAL A 98 2.64 -14.75 -12.62
N LEU A 99 3.96 -14.83 -12.80
CA LEU A 99 4.56 -15.42 -13.97
C LEU A 99 4.29 -16.94 -14.04
N ASP A 100 4.49 -17.63 -12.93
CA ASP A 100 4.44 -19.09 -12.87
C ASP A 100 3.03 -19.64 -13.02
N GLU A 101 2.02 -18.99 -12.40
CA GLU A 101 0.67 -19.52 -12.27
C GLU A 101 -0.40 -18.77 -13.10
N TYR A 102 -0.13 -17.52 -13.52
CA TYR A 102 -1.14 -16.64 -14.12
C TYR A 102 -0.76 -16.03 -15.46
N ASN A 103 0.18 -16.64 -16.16
CA ASN A 103 0.57 -16.22 -17.51
C ASN A 103 0.83 -14.70 -17.61
N TRP A 104 1.61 -14.16 -16.65
CA TRP A 104 2.13 -12.78 -16.62
C TRP A 104 1.08 -11.68 -16.31
N THR A 105 -0.17 -12.06 -16.08
CA THR A 105 -1.25 -11.13 -15.78
C THR A 105 -1.91 -11.45 -14.45
N LEU A 106 -2.25 -10.39 -13.68
CA LEU A 106 -2.98 -10.59 -12.43
C LEU A 106 -4.35 -11.25 -12.68
N PRO A 107 -4.73 -12.20 -11.82
CA PRO A 107 -6.06 -12.80 -11.86
C PRO A 107 -7.14 -11.72 -11.69
N GLN A 108 -8.33 -12.03 -12.25
CA GLN A 108 -9.38 -11.01 -12.37
C GLN A 108 -10.30 -10.91 -11.16
N SER A 109 -10.39 -11.95 -10.34
CA SER A 109 -11.27 -11.95 -9.17
C SER A 109 -10.49 -11.72 -7.87
N LYS A 110 -11.18 -11.15 -6.87
CA LYS A 110 -10.63 -10.91 -5.54
C LYS A 110 -10.14 -12.20 -4.88
N GLU A 111 -10.91 -13.29 -5.01
CA GLU A 111 -10.58 -14.58 -4.44
C GLU A 111 -9.26 -15.11 -4.99
N LYS A 112 -9.07 -15.06 -6.31
CA LYS A 112 -7.80 -15.45 -6.94
C LYS A 112 -6.65 -14.51 -6.62
N LEU A 113 -6.90 -13.20 -6.47
CA LEU A 113 -5.87 -12.26 -6.01
C LEU A 113 -5.40 -12.58 -4.60
N LEU A 114 -6.28 -13.04 -3.71
CA LEU A 114 -5.94 -13.43 -2.35
C LEU A 114 -5.09 -14.71 -2.25
N THR A 115 -4.98 -15.51 -3.30
CA THR A 115 -4.06 -16.66 -3.35
C THR A 115 -2.62 -16.25 -3.64
N LEU A 116 -2.40 -15.03 -4.13
CA LEU A 116 -1.07 -14.50 -4.38
C LEU A 116 -0.40 -14.07 -3.07
N PRO A 117 0.90 -14.33 -2.90
CA PRO A 117 1.62 -13.92 -1.71
C PRO A 117 1.58 -12.40 -1.56
N TRP A 118 1.36 -11.96 -0.30
CA TRP A 118 1.39 -10.55 0.09
C TRP A 118 0.30 -9.65 -0.52
N ILE A 119 -0.68 -10.22 -1.21
CA ILE A 119 -1.92 -9.52 -1.57
C ILE A 119 -2.95 -9.74 -0.46
N TRP A 120 -3.15 -8.72 0.35
CA TRP A 120 -4.11 -8.70 1.44
C TRP A 120 -5.49 -8.20 0.97
N PRO A 121 -6.57 -8.38 1.74
CA PRO A 121 -7.93 -8.00 1.32
C PRO A 121 -8.05 -6.58 0.79
N TYR A 122 -7.41 -5.60 1.43
CA TYR A 122 -7.37 -4.22 0.94
C TYR A 122 -6.75 -4.12 -0.47
N THR A 123 -5.58 -4.72 -0.66
CA THR A 123 -4.85 -4.65 -1.94
C THR A 123 -5.64 -5.36 -3.05
N ALA A 124 -6.24 -6.52 -2.76
CA ALA A 124 -7.11 -7.24 -3.71
C ALA A 124 -8.31 -6.38 -4.11
N SER A 125 -9.04 -5.81 -3.15
CA SER A 125 -10.16 -4.90 -3.42
C SER A 125 -9.75 -3.67 -4.22
N ALA A 126 -8.58 -3.07 -3.90
CA ALA A 126 -8.05 -1.91 -4.63
C ALA A 126 -7.72 -2.24 -6.09
N ILE A 127 -7.08 -3.39 -6.36
CA ILE A 127 -6.80 -3.85 -7.71
C ILE A 127 -8.13 -4.07 -8.46
N CYS A 128 -9.09 -4.78 -7.89
CA CYS A 128 -10.40 -5.02 -8.50
C CYS A 128 -11.14 -3.72 -8.81
N ALA A 129 -11.25 -2.82 -7.84
CA ALA A 129 -12.00 -1.57 -7.99
C ALA A 129 -11.32 -0.60 -8.96
N PHE A 130 -10.00 -0.40 -8.83
CA PHE A 130 -9.30 0.64 -9.59
C PHE A 130 -8.90 0.20 -11.00
N SER A 131 -8.60 -1.07 -11.24
CA SER A 131 -8.26 -1.53 -12.60
C SER A 131 -9.49 -1.92 -13.42
N ARG A 132 -10.45 -2.61 -12.81
CA ARG A 132 -11.58 -3.25 -13.51
C ARG A 132 -12.94 -2.66 -13.17
N ASN A 133 -12.98 -1.68 -12.28
CA ASN A 133 -14.22 -1.08 -11.79
C ASN A 133 -15.21 -2.09 -11.16
N LEU A 134 -14.69 -3.22 -10.64
CA LEU A 134 -15.52 -4.22 -9.96
C LEU A 134 -16.09 -3.64 -8.66
N PRO A 135 -17.28 -4.06 -8.21
CA PRO A 135 -17.98 -3.50 -7.06
C PRO A 135 -17.35 -3.92 -5.72
N GLU A 136 -16.06 -3.65 -5.56
CA GLU A 136 -15.28 -3.96 -4.37
C GLU A 136 -15.06 -2.70 -3.51
N PRO A 137 -15.41 -2.74 -2.22
CA PRO A 137 -15.13 -1.65 -1.31
C PRO A 137 -13.65 -1.66 -0.92
N VAL A 138 -13.00 -0.50 -1.06
CA VAL A 138 -11.59 -0.31 -0.69
C VAL A 138 -11.55 0.41 0.66
N ILE A 139 -11.38 -0.37 1.74
CA ILE A 139 -11.48 0.14 3.11
C ILE A 139 -10.11 0.12 3.79
N ASP A 140 -9.49 1.29 3.91
CA ASP A 140 -8.36 1.53 4.80
C ASP A 140 -8.83 2.18 6.12
N THR A 141 -7.89 2.48 7.01
CA THR A 141 -8.18 3.15 8.29
C THR A 141 -8.90 4.50 8.09
N ASN A 142 -8.60 5.23 7.04
CA ASN A 142 -9.19 6.54 6.78
C ASN A 142 -10.59 6.40 6.19
N ILE A 143 -10.79 5.47 5.26
CA ILE A 143 -12.11 5.16 4.70
C ILE A 143 -13.04 4.61 5.77
N ARG A 144 -12.54 3.75 6.69
CA ARG A 144 -13.29 3.32 7.86
C ARG A 144 -13.80 4.53 8.66
N ARG A 145 -12.94 5.50 8.94
CA ARG A 145 -13.32 6.73 9.66
C ARG A 145 -14.36 7.55 8.89
N VAL A 146 -14.21 7.68 7.58
CA VAL A 146 -15.18 8.37 6.71
C VAL A 146 -16.55 7.71 6.81
N LEU A 147 -16.62 6.39 6.67
CA LEU A 147 -17.87 5.65 6.72
C LEU A 147 -18.54 5.74 8.09
N ILE A 148 -17.81 5.52 9.17
CA ILE A 148 -18.33 5.66 10.53
C ILE A 148 -18.88 7.08 10.77
N PHE A 149 -18.11 8.10 10.36
CA PHE A 149 -18.50 9.51 10.56
C PHE A 149 -19.76 9.89 9.76
N LEU A 150 -19.79 9.57 8.46
CA LEU A 150 -20.90 9.94 7.59
C LEU A 150 -22.18 9.17 7.90
N LEU A 151 -22.07 7.92 8.27
CA LEU A 151 -23.21 7.04 8.53
C LEU A 151 -23.61 6.99 10.00
N LYS A 152 -22.85 7.67 10.88
CA LYS A 152 -23.02 7.63 12.35
C LYS A 152 -23.03 6.20 12.90
N LEU A 153 -22.10 5.36 12.40
CA LEU A 153 -21.95 3.99 12.84
C LEU A 153 -21.19 3.92 14.17
N PRO A 154 -21.36 2.86 14.97
CA PRO A 154 -20.57 2.63 16.17
C PRO A 154 -19.09 2.42 15.81
N GLU A 155 -18.17 2.88 16.69
CA GLU A 155 -16.73 2.74 16.43
C GLU A 155 -16.24 1.30 16.50
N ASP A 156 -16.94 0.44 17.21
CA ASP A 156 -16.65 -0.98 17.40
C ASP A 156 -17.29 -1.87 16.32
N ILE A 157 -17.91 -1.27 15.29
CA ILE A 157 -18.46 -2.02 14.15
C ILE A 157 -17.42 -2.99 13.60
N SER A 158 -17.81 -4.24 13.38
CA SER A 158 -16.96 -5.26 12.82
C SER A 158 -16.55 -4.92 11.38
N TYR A 159 -15.38 -5.44 10.95
CA TYR A 159 -14.92 -5.22 9.57
C TYR A 159 -15.93 -5.78 8.56
N ASN A 160 -16.49 -6.97 8.81
CA ASN A 160 -17.43 -7.62 7.90
C ASN A 160 -18.73 -6.81 7.72
N GLU A 161 -19.30 -6.29 8.81
CA GLU A 161 -20.48 -5.43 8.73
C GLU A 161 -20.18 -4.13 7.97
N LEU A 162 -19.03 -3.50 8.25
CA LEU A 162 -18.62 -2.30 7.56
C LEU A 162 -18.39 -2.56 6.06
N GLU A 163 -17.80 -3.70 5.70
CA GLU A 163 -17.58 -4.11 4.30
C GLU A 163 -18.91 -4.29 3.56
N GLN A 164 -19.91 -4.93 4.19
CA GLN A 164 -21.26 -5.07 3.62
C GLN A 164 -21.91 -3.71 3.38
N ILE A 165 -21.92 -2.83 4.37
CA ILE A 165 -22.45 -1.46 4.24
C ILE A 165 -21.70 -0.70 3.13
N ALA A 166 -20.38 -0.82 3.10
CA ALA A 166 -19.56 -0.14 2.12
C ALA A 166 -19.82 -0.65 0.70
N LYS A 167 -20.16 -1.94 0.54
CA LYS A 167 -20.52 -2.55 -0.74
C LYS A 167 -21.86 -2.04 -1.25
N GLU A 168 -22.88 -1.90 -0.37
CA GLU A 168 -24.18 -1.31 -0.72
C GLU A 168 -24.05 0.15 -1.20
N LEU A 169 -23.02 0.86 -0.71
CA LEU A 169 -22.76 2.25 -1.11
C LEU A 169 -22.04 2.40 -2.45
N ILE A 170 -21.74 1.32 -3.16
CA ILE A 170 -21.14 1.39 -4.49
C ILE A 170 -22.24 1.52 -5.53
N PRO A 171 -22.36 2.65 -6.25
CA PRO A 171 -23.29 2.76 -7.34
C PRO A 171 -22.86 1.85 -8.50
N GLU A 172 -23.80 1.37 -9.25
CA GLU A 172 -23.53 0.54 -10.43
C GLU A 172 -22.55 1.23 -11.38
N TRP A 173 -21.52 0.49 -11.84
CA TRP A 173 -20.47 0.95 -12.76
C TRP A 173 -19.59 2.11 -12.26
N LYS A 174 -19.67 2.51 -10.97
CA LYS A 174 -18.93 3.64 -10.39
C LYS A 174 -18.04 3.26 -9.20
N SER A 175 -17.61 2.03 -9.12
CA SER A 175 -16.78 1.54 -8.00
C SER A 175 -15.47 2.32 -7.87
N ARG A 176 -14.77 2.52 -8.98
CA ARG A 176 -13.53 3.31 -9.02
C ARG A 176 -13.73 4.74 -8.53
N ASP A 177 -14.72 5.42 -9.07
CA ASP A 177 -15.00 6.81 -8.70
C ASP A 177 -15.42 6.93 -7.25
N ARG A 178 -16.30 6.05 -6.79
CA ARG A 178 -16.78 6.05 -5.40
C ARG A 178 -15.63 5.82 -4.40
N ASN A 179 -14.76 4.84 -4.63
CA ASN A 179 -13.64 4.59 -3.75
C ASN A 179 -12.64 5.76 -3.75
N ASN A 180 -12.33 6.33 -4.90
CA ASN A 180 -11.52 7.54 -4.99
C ASN A 180 -12.20 8.75 -4.34
N ALA A 181 -13.50 8.89 -4.48
CA ALA A 181 -14.28 9.97 -3.87
C ALA A 181 -14.20 9.95 -2.34
N LEU A 182 -14.29 8.77 -1.71
CA LEU A 182 -14.11 8.64 -0.26
C LEU A 182 -12.68 8.98 0.18
N MET A 183 -11.66 8.59 -0.60
CA MET A 183 -10.27 8.96 -0.33
C MET A 183 -10.05 10.48 -0.42
N ASP A 184 -10.70 11.16 -1.35
CA ASP A 184 -10.65 12.62 -1.46
C ASP A 184 -11.44 13.29 -0.36
N TYR A 185 -12.60 12.75 -0.03
CA TYR A 185 -13.40 13.26 1.09
C TYR A 185 -12.60 13.27 2.41
N TRP A 186 -11.85 12.18 2.67
CA TRP A 186 -10.93 12.16 3.81
C TRP A 186 -9.84 13.23 3.69
N ALA A 187 -9.17 13.30 2.56
CA ALA A 187 -7.99 14.15 2.40
C ALA A 187 -8.31 15.66 2.39
N ILE A 188 -9.50 16.04 1.92
CA ILE A 188 -9.90 17.43 1.73
C ILE A 188 -10.76 17.91 2.92
N HIS A 189 -11.70 17.11 3.37
CA HIS A 189 -12.75 17.55 4.29
C HIS A 189 -12.62 17.01 5.72
N LEU A 190 -11.95 15.87 5.90
CA LEU A 190 -11.86 15.21 7.20
C LEU A 190 -10.41 15.05 7.67
N THR A 191 -10.26 14.89 8.96
CA THR A 191 -9.01 14.50 9.63
C THR A 191 -9.34 13.60 10.81
N ALA A 192 -8.34 12.86 11.32
CA ALA A 192 -8.52 12.07 12.54
C ALA A 192 -8.97 12.94 13.73
N ARG A 193 -8.50 14.21 13.80
CA ARG A 193 -8.90 15.18 14.84
C ARG A 193 -10.37 15.60 14.71
N LYS A 194 -10.87 15.81 13.50
CA LYS A 194 -12.28 16.18 13.26
C LYS A 194 -13.23 15.02 13.57
N THR A 195 -12.88 13.82 13.15
CA THR A 195 -13.73 12.64 13.35
C THR A 195 -13.71 12.13 14.78
N LYS A 196 -12.61 12.33 15.51
CA LYS A 196 -12.31 11.76 16.85
C LYS A 196 -12.32 10.22 16.88
N ILE A 197 -12.46 9.55 15.75
CA ILE A 197 -12.52 8.10 15.61
C ILE A 197 -11.10 7.52 15.68
N LYS A 198 -10.88 6.56 16.56
CA LYS A 198 -9.56 5.93 16.77
C LYS A 198 -9.14 5.08 15.58
N SER A 199 -7.82 4.98 15.34
CA SER A 199 -7.27 3.98 14.42
C SER A 199 -7.25 2.61 15.09
N LEU A 200 -7.44 1.55 14.30
CA LEU A 200 -7.35 0.17 14.79
C LEU A 200 -5.90 -0.24 15.13
N GLY A 201 -4.92 0.47 14.59
CA GLY A 201 -3.51 0.22 14.88
C GLY A 201 -2.75 1.52 15.16
N LYS A 202 -1.69 1.41 15.96
CA LYS A 202 -0.79 2.51 16.28
C LYS A 202 0.59 2.21 15.71
N GLN A 203 1.08 3.07 14.84
CA GLN A 203 2.44 2.96 14.31
C GLN A 203 3.43 3.48 15.38
N SER A 204 4.49 2.71 15.66
CA SER A 204 5.60 3.18 16.50
C SER A 204 6.34 4.33 15.84
N LYS A 205 6.99 5.20 16.63
CA LYS A 205 7.88 6.24 16.11
C LYS A 205 8.96 5.61 15.23
N PHE A 206 9.37 6.32 14.18
CA PHE A 206 10.46 5.87 13.29
C PHE A 206 11.81 6.03 13.97
N GLU A 207 12.05 7.20 14.52
CA GLU A 207 13.27 7.57 15.23
C GLU A 207 13.52 6.64 16.43
N GLY A 208 14.71 6.10 16.52
CA GLY A 208 15.08 5.09 17.52
C GLY A 208 14.42 3.72 17.31
N SER A 209 13.78 3.43 16.17
CA SER A 209 13.18 2.12 15.89
C SER A 209 14.14 1.19 15.14
N ASP A 210 13.88 -0.13 15.19
CA ASP A 210 14.64 -1.09 14.39
C ASP A 210 14.50 -0.85 12.88
N ARG A 211 13.40 -0.19 12.45
CA ARG A 211 13.21 0.24 11.05
C ARG A 211 14.25 1.27 10.61
N GLU A 212 14.64 2.17 11.48
CA GLU A 212 15.69 3.16 11.21
C GLU A 212 17.04 2.47 10.98
N VAL A 213 17.42 1.56 11.89
CA VAL A 213 18.64 0.76 11.76
C VAL A 213 18.65 -0.03 10.46
N ARG A 214 17.56 -0.73 10.14
CA ARG A 214 17.40 -1.50 8.91
C ARG A 214 17.52 -0.62 7.66
N GLY A 215 16.91 0.56 7.70
CA GLY A 215 17.00 1.55 6.63
C GLY A 215 18.43 2.06 6.44
N ARG A 216 19.16 2.30 7.51
CA ARG A 216 20.56 2.73 7.49
C ARG A 216 21.48 1.66 6.89
N ILE A 217 21.31 0.40 7.32
CA ILE A 217 22.03 -0.76 6.77
C ILE A 217 21.81 -0.88 5.27
N LEU A 218 20.56 -0.89 4.83
CA LEU A 218 20.23 -1.03 3.41
C LEU A 218 20.72 0.16 2.57
N LYS A 219 20.69 1.37 3.12
CA LYS A 219 21.25 2.54 2.44
C LYS A 219 22.75 2.37 2.19
N GLN A 220 23.51 1.92 3.16
CA GLN A 220 24.93 1.67 3.02
C GLN A 220 25.22 0.65 1.92
N ILE A 221 24.55 -0.50 1.93
CA ILE A 221 24.76 -1.56 0.95
C ILE A 221 24.32 -1.14 -0.47
N THR A 222 23.20 -0.43 -0.60
CA THR A 222 22.59 -0.18 -1.92
C THR A 222 23.06 1.11 -2.58
N LYS A 223 23.32 2.16 -1.81
CA LYS A 223 23.75 3.47 -2.33
C LYS A 223 25.23 3.67 -2.29
N ASP A 224 25.82 3.41 -1.14
CA ASP A 224 27.22 3.68 -0.92
C ASP A 224 28.08 2.59 -1.54
N LYS A 225 27.48 1.43 -1.89
CA LYS A 225 28.14 0.24 -2.45
C LYS A 225 29.36 -0.21 -1.64
N GLU A 226 29.34 0.13 -0.34
CA GLU A 226 30.39 -0.24 0.60
C GLU A 226 30.03 -1.50 1.37
N PRO A 227 31.01 -2.33 1.73
CA PRO A 227 30.80 -3.43 2.65
C PRO A 227 30.17 -2.93 3.97
N LEU A 228 29.27 -3.70 4.54
CA LEU A 228 28.59 -3.34 5.77
C LEU A 228 29.57 -3.36 6.96
N SER A 229 29.90 -2.21 7.51
CA SER A 229 30.67 -2.11 8.75
C SER A 229 29.73 -2.25 9.96
N ILE A 230 29.64 -3.45 10.52
CA ILE A 230 28.86 -3.74 11.74
C ILE A 230 29.33 -2.85 12.90
N LYS A 231 30.64 -2.56 12.99
CA LYS A 231 31.21 -1.67 14.01
C LYS A 231 30.61 -0.27 13.93
N LYS A 232 30.62 0.34 12.75
CA LYS A 232 30.02 1.68 12.53
C LYS A 232 28.53 1.71 12.88
N ILE A 233 27.76 0.67 12.51
CA ILE A 233 26.34 0.59 12.84
C ILE A 233 26.12 0.47 14.36
N LYS A 234 26.93 -0.31 15.05
CA LYS A 234 26.86 -0.41 16.53
C LYS A 234 27.19 0.91 17.22
N GLU A 235 28.16 1.67 16.70
CA GLU A 235 28.51 2.98 17.22
C GLU A 235 27.39 4.03 16.99
N GLU A 236 26.72 3.97 15.82
CA GLU A 236 25.61 4.85 15.48
C GLU A 236 24.31 4.52 16.29
N PHE A 237 24.12 3.24 16.64
CA PHE A 237 22.94 2.75 17.36
C PHE A 237 23.31 1.91 18.60
N PRO A 238 23.95 2.51 19.62
CA PRO A 238 24.53 1.76 20.75
C PRO A 238 23.49 1.01 21.61
N HIS A 239 22.23 1.48 21.60
CA HIS A 239 21.15 0.87 22.39
C HIS A 239 20.38 -0.21 21.62
N LYS A 240 20.84 -0.59 20.41
CA LYS A 240 20.17 -1.57 19.56
C LYS A 240 20.89 -2.91 19.50
N ASN A 241 20.11 -3.97 19.48
CA ASN A 241 20.66 -5.31 19.23
C ASN A 241 20.85 -5.52 17.73
N ILE A 242 21.99 -5.05 17.21
CA ILE A 242 22.32 -5.10 15.78
C ILE A 242 22.36 -6.54 15.27
N SER A 243 22.88 -7.50 16.05
CA SER A 243 22.94 -8.93 15.67
C SER A 243 21.54 -9.50 15.46
N LYS A 244 20.58 -9.18 16.33
CA LYS A 244 19.17 -9.58 16.17
C LYS A 244 18.58 -8.99 14.89
N ILE A 245 18.78 -7.68 14.67
CA ILE A 245 18.26 -6.99 13.48
C ILE A 245 18.83 -7.59 12.20
N LEU A 246 20.13 -7.86 12.14
CA LEU A 246 20.76 -8.51 10.99
C LEU A 246 20.20 -9.90 10.74
N ASN A 247 20.01 -10.71 11.79
CA ASN A 247 19.41 -12.05 11.67
C ASN A 247 17.97 -11.99 11.13
N GLU A 248 17.17 -11.02 11.57
CA GLU A 248 15.83 -10.80 11.04
C GLU A 248 15.89 -10.38 9.55
N MET A 249 16.80 -9.47 9.19
CA MET A 249 16.99 -9.05 7.79
C MET A 249 17.45 -10.20 6.89
N LYS A 250 18.29 -11.12 7.39
CA LYS A 250 18.67 -12.36 6.67
C LYS A 250 17.46 -13.27 6.47
N LYS A 251 16.66 -13.53 7.52
CA LYS A 251 15.42 -14.32 7.42
C LYS A 251 14.43 -13.76 6.41
N GLU A 252 14.36 -12.44 6.30
CA GLU A 252 13.53 -11.75 5.31
C GLU A 252 14.18 -11.64 3.93
N ASN A 253 15.31 -12.27 3.71
CA ASN A 253 16.08 -12.21 2.44
C ASN A 253 16.45 -10.77 2.01
N LEU A 254 16.57 -9.83 2.94
CA LEU A 254 16.99 -8.47 2.65
C LEU A 254 18.52 -8.33 2.47
N ILE A 255 19.28 -9.17 3.16
CA ILE A 255 20.73 -9.25 3.10
C ILE A 255 21.18 -10.71 3.02
N ILE A 256 22.33 -10.92 2.41
CA ILE A 256 23.04 -12.22 2.37
C ILE A 256 24.42 -12.04 2.99
N GLU A 257 24.98 -13.08 3.59
CA GLU A 257 26.40 -13.12 3.95
C GLU A 257 27.21 -13.36 2.67
N SER A 258 28.23 -12.56 2.42
CA SER A 258 29.31 -12.98 1.51
C SER A 258 30.22 -13.92 2.29
N ASN A 259 30.45 -15.10 1.77
CA ASN A 259 31.53 -15.97 2.24
C ASN A 259 32.83 -15.38 1.68
N GLU A 260 33.39 -14.37 2.34
CA GLU A 260 34.77 -13.95 2.25
C GLU A 260 35.42 -14.09 3.61
#